data_a24a97d6e5750f761feb4fb26a9324ff
#
_entry.id   a24a97d6e5750f761feb4fb26a9324ff
#
_cell.length_a   1.000
_cell.length_b   1.000
_cell.length_c   1.000
_cell.angle_alpha   90.00
_cell.angle_beta   90.00
_cell.angle_gamma   90.00
#
_symmetry.space_group_name_H-M   'P 1'
#
loop_
_entity.id
_entity.type
_entity.pdbx_description
1 polymer ?
#
loop_
_entity_poly.entity_id
_entity_poly.type
_entity_poly.pdbx_seq_one_letter_code
_entity_poly.pdbx_strand_id
1 'polypeptide(L)'
;NMTEEEFKKELERLGISVTDEKMHQLEQFYEILIKTNKQMNLTRIVEKEEVYLKHFYDSLTLVKAYSFEGDLSLCDVGSGAGFPGIVLKIFFPNLKVTLIDALQKRINYLNEVIEALGLVGIEAVHVRAEDLARQNRKFDIVTARAVASLPKLLGWCMPLVQKNGVFLAMKGNVEEELD
;
A
#
# COMPACT_ATOMS: atom_id res chain seq x y z
N ASN A 1 16.26 7.35 9.36
CA ASN A 1 16.48 6.01 8.81
C ASN A 1 16.16 4.95 9.86
N MET A 2 15.83 3.76 9.43
CA MET A 2 15.35 2.71 10.32
C MET A 2 15.95 1.37 9.90
N THR A 3 16.66 0.71 10.84
CA THR A 3 17.19 -0.64 10.62
C THR A 3 16.05 -1.64 10.73
N GLU A 4 16.29 -2.88 10.26
CA GLU A 4 15.30 -3.96 10.41
C GLU A 4 14.94 -4.20 11.87
N GLU A 5 15.93 -4.17 12.77
CA GLU A 5 15.68 -4.39 14.19
C GLU A 5 14.82 -3.28 14.79
N GLU A 6 15.10 -2.03 14.44
CA GLU A 6 14.28 -0.90 14.86
C GLU A 6 12.87 -1.00 14.31
N PHE A 7 12.74 -1.41 13.04
CA PHE A 7 11.45 -1.61 12.39
C PHE A 7 10.61 -2.65 13.14
N LYS A 8 11.19 -3.80 13.45
CA LYS A 8 10.48 -4.85 14.20
C LYS A 8 10.00 -4.35 15.55
N LYS A 9 10.86 -3.63 16.27
CA LYS A 9 10.50 -3.07 17.58
C LYS A 9 9.35 -2.08 17.49
N GLU A 10 9.37 -1.23 16.47
CA GLU A 10 8.31 -0.25 16.29
C GLU A 10 6.99 -0.92 15.93
N LEU A 11 7.02 -2.01 15.13
CA LEU A 11 5.82 -2.76 14.83
C LEU A 11 5.23 -3.41 16.08
N GLU A 12 6.07 -3.94 16.94
CA GLU A 12 5.61 -4.51 18.21
C GLU A 12 4.93 -3.44 19.08
N ARG A 13 5.47 -2.22 19.10
CA ARG A 13 4.84 -1.11 19.82
C ARG A 13 3.48 -0.73 19.24
N LEU A 14 3.30 -0.90 17.93
CA LEU A 14 2.02 -0.68 17.27
C LEU A 14 1.05 -1.84 17.46
N GLY A 15 1.49 -2.92 18.09
CA GLY A 15 0.65 -4.12 18.26
C GLY A 15 0.54 -4.97 17.00
N ILE A 16 1.46 -4.82 16.06
CA ILE A 16 1.46 -5.57 14.82
C ILE A 16 2.29 -6.85 14.99
N SER A 17 1.71 -7.99 14.62
CA SER A 17 2.40 -9.26 14.67
C SER A 17 3.52 -9.32 13.62
N VAL A 18 4.72 -9.65 14.08
CA VAL A 18 5.90 -9.78 13.23
C VAL A 18 6.34 -11.24 13.22
N THR A 19 6.49 -11.81 12.03
CA THR A 19 6.98 -13.18 11.87
C THR A 19 8.14 -13.17 10.86
N ASP A 20 8.95 -14.23 10.89
CA ASP A 20 10.04 -14.38 9.93
C ASP A 20 9.50 -14.43 8.48
N GLU A 21 8.34 -15.06 8.28
CA GLU A 21 7.71 -15.12 6.96
C GLU A 21 7.35 -13.74 6.44
N LYS A 22 6.72 -12.92 7.29
CA LYS A 22 6.35 -11.54 6.91
C LYS A 22 7.58 -10.70 6.60
N MET A 23 8.63 -10.83 7.39
CA MET A 23 9.88 -10.10 7.15
C MET A 23 10.56 -10.58 5.87
N HIS A 24 10.48 -11.87 5.57
CA HIS A 24 11.01 -12.41 4.31
C HIS A 24 10.24 -11.86 3.11
N GLN A 25 8.92 -11.82 3.19
CA GLN A 25 8.09 -11.22 2.14
C GLN A 25 8.43 -9.75 1.94
N LEU A 26 8.62 -9.01 3.04
CA LEU A 26 8.97 -7.60 2.97
C LEU A 26 10.32 -7.39 2.29
N GLU A 27 11.31 -8.23 2.59
CA GLU A 27 12.63 -8.17 1.97
C GLU A 27 12.54 -8.47 0.47
N GLN A 28 11.78 -9.49 0.08
CA GLN A 28 11.55 -9.79 -1.33
C GLN A 28 10.88 -8.61 -2.04
N PHE A 29 9.91 -7.98 -1.40
CA PHE A 29 9.26 -6.80 -1.93
C PHE A 29 10.27 -5.68 -2.16
N TYR A 30 11.12 -5.42 -1.18
CA TYR A 30 12.19 -4.42 -1.31
C TYR A 30 13.08 -4.73 -2.52
N GLU A 31 13.51 -5.97 -2.68
CA GLU A 31 14.39 -6.38 -3.79
C GLU A 31 13.74 -6.12 -5.15
N ILE A 32 12.46 -6.48 -5.29
CA ILE A 32 11.73 -6.26 -6.54
C ILE A 32 11.55 -4.77 -6.81
N LEU A 33 11.24 -4.01 -5.77
CA LEU A 33 11.11 -2.55 -5.87
C LEU A 33 12.39 -1.92 -6.43
N ILE A 34 13.53 -2.26 -5.85
CA ILE A 34 14.82 -1.69 -6.25
C ILE A 34 15.19 -2.11 -7.67
N LYS A 35 15.00 -3.37 -8.00
CA LYS A 35 15.26 -3.90 -9.35
C LYS A 35 14.42 -3.17 -10.39
N THR A 36 13.12 -3.07 -10.16
CA THR A 36 12.19 -2.46 -11.09
C THR A 36 12.42 -0.95 -11.20
N ASN A 37 12.78 -0.33 -10.08
CA ASN A 37 13.01 1.12 -10.05
C ASN A 37 14.15 1.57 -10.98
N LYS A 38 15.03 0.66 -11.36
CA LYS A 38 16.08 0.94 -12.33
C LYS A 38 15.54 1.15 -13.76
N GLN A 39 14.36 0.61 -14.02
CA GLN A 39 13.74 0.65 -15.34
C GLN A 39 12.55 1.60 -15.43
N MET A 40 11.90 1.87 -14.31
CA MET A 40 10.76 2.79 -14.25
C MET A 40 10.76 3.50 -12.89
N ASN A 41 10.36 4.77 -12.91
CA ASN A 41 10.38 5.59 -11.69
C ASN A 41 9.23 5.25 -10.75
N LEU A 42 9.49 4.35 -9.81
CA LEU A 42 8.52 3.99 -8.77
C LEU A 42 8.68 4.86 -7.53
N THR A 43 9.94 5.12 -7.15
CA THR A 43 10.24 5.92 -5.96
C THR A 43 11.64 6.53 -6.10
N ARG A 44 11.84 7.70 -5.48
CA ARG A 44 13.18 8.30 -5.36
C ARG A 44 13.94 7.73 -4.18
N ILE A 45 13.22 7.14 -3.22
CA ILE A 45 13.82 6.59 -2.00
C ILE A 45 14.22 5.16 -2.28
N VAL A 46 15.53 4.88 -2.29
CA VAL A 46 16.05 3.57 -2.69
C VAL A 46 16.93 2.93 -1.63
N GLU A 47 17.49 3.70 -0.70
CA GLU A 47 18.33 3.16 0.35
C GLU A 47 17.46 2.39 1.33
N LYS A 48 17.92 1.20 1.73
CA LYS A 48 17.11 0.25 2.50
C LYS A 48 16.53 0.84 3.77
N GLU A 49 17.35 1.51 4.56
CA GLU A 49 16.87 2.07 5.84
C GLU A 49 15.88 3.21 5.65
N GLU A 50 16.00 3.95 4.56
CA GLU A 50 15.02 4.98 4.23
C GLU A 50 13.71 4.38 3.75
N VAL A 51 13.76 3.33 2.93
CA VAL A 51 12.57 2.62 2.47
C VAL A 51 11.82 2.02 3.65
N TYR A 52 12.54 1.41 4.60
CA TYR A 52 11.93 0.83 5.79
C TYR A 52 11.21 1.88 6.62
N LEU A 53 11.79 3.07 6.78
CA LEU A 53 11.16 4.14 7.55
C LEU A 53 10.05 4.85 6.77
N LYS A 54 10.38 5.33 5.58
CA LYS A 54 9.53 6.29 4.86
C LYS A 54 8.45 5.64 4.01
N HIS A 55 8.59 4.35 3.72
CA HIS A 55 7.59 3.59 2.96
C HIS A 55 6.96 2.49 3.80
N PHE A 56 7.76 1.57 4.34
CA PHE A 56 7.20 0.40 5.03
C PHE A 56 6.59 0.76 6.38
N TYR A 57 7.37 1.39 7.24
CA TYR A 57 6.85 1.79 8.54
C TYR A 57 5.72 2.81 8.40
N ASP A 58 5.91 3.79 7.52
CA ASP A 58 4.91 4.82 7.29
C ASP A 58 3.57 4.22 6.88
N SER A 59 3.58 3.22 5.98
CA SER A 59 2.36 2.51 5.58
C SER A 59 1.65 1.87 6.77
N LEU A 60 2.42 1.29 7.68
CA LEU A 60 1.87 0.57 8.83
C LEU A 60 1.38 1.50 9.94
N THR A 61 1.81 2.76 9.94
CA THR A 61 1.29 3.74 10.91
C THR A 61 -0.20 4.02 10.75
N LEU A 62 -0.79 3.60 9.63
CA LEU A 62 -2.24 3.71 9.43
C LEU A 62 -3.02 2.93 10.48
N VAL A 63 -2.40 1.93 11.14
CA VAL A 63 -3.06 1.20 12.23
C VAL A 63 -3.40 2.08 13.43
N LYS A 64 -2.76 3.24 13.55
CA LYS A 64 -3.10 4.21 14.59
C LYS A 64 -4.47 4.83 14.39
N ALA A 65 -4.94 4.86 13.14
CA ALA A 65 -6.23 5.48 12.80
C ALA A 65 -7.35 4.46 12.69
N TYR A 66 -7.04 3.21 12.36
CA TYR A 66 -8.06 2.20 12.12
C TYR A 66 -7.48 0.80 12.26
N SER A 67 -8.30 -0.17 12.71
CA SER A 67 -7.87 -1.56 12.82
C SER A 67 -7.97 -2.27 11.48
N PHE A 68 -6.89 -2.96 11.09
CA PHE A 68 -6.85 -3.77 9.87
C PHE A 68 -7.04 -5.26 10.14
N GLU A 69 -7.40 -5.62 11.37
CA GLU A 69 -7.63 -7.01 11.72
C GLU A 69 -8.98 -7.52 11.18
N GLY A 70 -9.01 -8.78 10.75
CA GLY A 70 -10.22 -9.44 10.29
C GLY A 70 -10.36 -9.47 8.78
N ASP A 71 -11.51 -9.96 8.33
CA ASP A 71 -11.82 -10.15 6.91
C ASP A 71 -12.39 -8.87 6.29
N LEU A 72 -11.56 -7.85 6.22
CA LEU A 72 -11.96 -6.55 5.68
C LEU A 72 -11.50 -6.41 4.23
N SER A 73 -12.29 -5.71 3.41
CA SER A 73 -11.90 -5.38 2.05
C SER A 73 -11.22 -4.01 2.02
N LEU A 74 -10.13 -3.91 1.25
CA LEU A 74 -9.37 -2.67 1.13
C LEU A 74 -9.08 -2.38 -0.33
N CYS A 75 -9.32 -1.15 -0.74
CA CYS A 75 -8.90 -0.66 -2.07
C CYS A 75 -7.83 0.41 -1.88
N ASP A 76 -6.67 0.19 -2.50
CA ASP A 76 -5.59 1.16 -2.51
C ASP A 76 -5.62 1.90 -3.85
N VAL A 77 -5.99 3.18 -3.80
CA VAL A 77 -6.19 4.00 -4.99
C VAL A 77 -4.88 4.67 -5.39
N GLY A 78 -4.43 4.37 -6.61
CA GLY A 78 -3.15 4.86 -7.11
C GLY A 78 -1.99 4.20 -6.39
N SER A 79 -1.97 2.88 -6.35
CA SER A 79 -1.00 2.09 -5.58
C SER A 79 0.45 2.38 -5.94
N GLY A 80 0.73 2.72 -7.18
CA GLY A 80 2.08 3.06 -7.62
C GLY A 80 3.09 1.97 -7.34
N ALA A 81 4.00 2.24 -6.40
CA ALA A 81 5.04 1.30 -5.99
C ALA A 81 4.53 0.22 -5.02
N GLY A 82 3.25 0.30 -4.61
CA GLY A 82 2.64 -0.68 -3.72
C GLY A 82 2.45 -0.21 -2.28
N PHE A 83 2.46 1.08 -2.06
CA PHE A 83 2.30 1.68 -0.74
C PHE A 83 0.96 2.41 -0.64
N PRO A 84 0.16 2.15 0.38
CA PRO A 84 0.39 1.23 1.48
C PRO A 84 -0.09 -0.21 1.24
N GLY A 85 -0.76 -0.49 0.12
CA GLY A 85 -1.52 -1.72 -0.09
C GLY A 85 -0.75 -3.02 0.08
N ILE A 86 0.42 -3.15 -0.55
CA ILE A 86 1.24 -4.37 -0.45
C ILE A 86 1.75 -4.56 0.98
N VAL A 87 2.22 -3.49 1.62
CA VAL A 87 2.76 -3.57 2.99
C VAL A 87 1.67 -4.00 3.96
N LEU A 88 0.47 -3.41 3.84
CA LEU A 88 -0.66 -3.77 4.69
C LEU A 88 -1.05 -5.24 4.48
N LYS A 89 -1.03 -5.72 3.24
CA LYS A 89 -1.36 -7.11 2.94
C LYS A 89 -0.37 -8.08 3.57
N ILE A 90 0.91 -7.75 3.52
CA ILE A 90 1.96 -8.60 4.13
C ILE A 90 1.69 -8.77 5.63
N PHE A 91 1.40 -7.68 6.33
CA PHE A 91 1.25 -7.73 7.79
C PHE A 91 -0.17 -8.07 8.25
N PHE A 92 -1.17 -7.93 7.38
CA PHE A 92 -2.56 -8.28 7.66
C PHE A 92 -3.07 -9.21 6.56
N PRO A 93 -2.63 -10.47 6.57
CA PRO A 93 -2.90 -11.38 5.43
C PRO A 93 -4.37 -11.72 5.23
N ASN A 94 -5.23 -11.47 6.21
CA ASN A 94 -6.68 -11.71 6.06
C ASN A 94 -7.39 -10.62 5.27
N LEU A 95 -6.74 -9.46 5.03
CA LEU A 95 -7.32 -8.42 4.19
C LEU A 95 -7.53 -8.93 2.77
N LYS A 96 -8.65 -8.51 2.17
CA LYS A 96 -8.90 -8.71 0.74
C LYS A 96 -8.57 -7.38 0.06
N VAL A 97 -7.48 -7.35 -0.70
CA VAL A 97 -6.92 -6.10 -1.20
C VAL A 97 -7.10 -5.98 -2.71
N THR A 98 -7.56 -4.81 -3.15
CA THR A 98 -7.60 -4.44 -4.56
C THR A 98 -6.70 -3.23 -4.73
N LEU A 99 -5.63 -3.40 -5.50
CA LEU A 99 -4.71 -2.33 -5.85
C LEU A 99 -5.13 -1.77 -7.20
N ILE A 100 -5.37 -0.47 -7.31
CA ILE A 100 -5.69 0.11 -8.61
C ILE A 100 -4.68 1.19 -8.99
N ASP A 101 -4.41 1.27 -10.28
CA ASP A 101 -3.54 2.30 -10.83
C ASP A 101 -3.93 2.56 -12.28
N ALA A 102 -3.69 3.78 -12.73
CA ALA A 102 -4.02 4.19 -14.10
C ALA A 102 -2.95 3.78 -15.12
N LEU A 103 -1.78 3.30 -14.67
CA LEU A 103 -0.68 2.91 -15.57
C LEU A 103 -0.49 1.41 -15.60
N GLN A 104 -0.63 0.83 -16.79
CA GLN A 104 -0.49 -0.62 -16.97
C GLN A 104 0.86 -1.15 -16.50
N LYS A 105 1.93 -0.40 -16.74
CA LYS A 105 3.26 -0.87 -16.32
C LYS A 105 3.42 -0.99 -14.81
N ARG A 106 2.69 -0.17 -14.03
CA ARG A 106 2.66 -0.31 -12.57
C ARG A 106 1.86 -1.54 -12.16
N ILE A 107 0.76 -1.81 -12.85
CA ILE A 107 -0.03 -3.02 -12.61
C ILE A 107 0.80 -4.27 -12.90
N ASN A 108 1.59 -4.26 -13.98
CA ASN A 108 2.47 -5.39 -14.29
C ASN A 108 3.50 -5.61 -13.17
N TYR A 109 4.08 -4.54 -12.65
CA TYR A 109 5.00 -4.60 -11.53
C TYR A 109 4.31 -5.15 -10.27
N LEU A 110 3.12 -4.64 -9.95
CA LEU A 110 2.37 -5.10 -8.77
C LEU A 110 2.03 -6.59 -8.88
N ASN A 111 1.68 -7.06 -10.08
CA ASN A 111 1.42 -8.49 -10.28
C ASN A 111 2.68 -9.33 -10.10
N GLU A 112 3.83 -8.83 -10.51
CA GLU A 112 5.11 -9.49 -10.25
C GLU A 112 5.36 -9.64 -8.75
N VAL A 113 5.11 -8.59 -7.99
CA VAL A 113 5.26 -8.61 -6.53
C VAL A 113 4.30 -9.63 -5.91
N ILE A 114 3.03 -9.56 -6.27
CA ILE A 114 2.00 -10.48 -5.75
C ILE A 114 2.41 -11.94 -5.97
N GLU A 115 2.83 -12.25 -7.18
CA GLU A 115 3.24 -13.62 -7.54
C GLU A 115 4.50 -14.03 -6.79
N ALA A 116 5.53 -13.19 -6.78
CA ALA A 116 6.80 -13.51 -6.14
C ALA A 116 6.66 -13.73 -4.64
N LEU A 117 5.80 -12.95 -3.98
CA LEU A 117 5.58 -13.08 -2.54
C LEU A 117 4.56 -14.17 -2.20
N GLY A 118 3.89 -14.74 -3.20
CA GLY A 118 2.86 -15.74 -2.95
C GLY A 118 1.64 -15.20 -2.21
N LEU A 119 1.31 -13.93 -2.41
CA LEU A 119 0.17 -13.30 -1.73
C LEU A 119 -1.14 -13.82 -2.30
N VAL A 120 -2.12 -14.07 -1.43
CA VAL A 120 -3.44 -14.58 -1.77
C VAL A 120 -4.50 -13.60 -1.27
N GLY A 121 -5.60 -13.45 -2.02
CA GLY A 121 -6.64 -12.49 -1.64
C GLY A 121 -6.26 -11.07 -1.95
N ILE A 122 -5.52 -10.88 -3.02
CA ILE A 122 -5.10 -9.56 -3.49
C ILE A 122 -5.07 -9.56 -5.02
N GLU A 123 -5.52 -8.47 -5.62
CA GLU A 123 -5.52 -8.28 -7.07
C GLU A 123 -5.01 -6.89 -7.41
N ALA A 124 -4.39 -6.75 -8.56
CA ALA A 124 -3.99 -5.45 -9.12
C ALA A 124 -4.78 -5.22 -10.40
N VAL A 125 -5.47 -4.09 -10.51
CA VAL A 125 -6.40 -3.80 -11.60
C VAL A 125 -6.05 -2.47 -12.26
N HIS A 126 -5.91 -2.51 -13.57
CA HIS A 126 -5.68 -1.31 -14.38
C HIS A 126 -7.01 -0.59 -14.59
N VAL A 127 -7.33 0.33 -13.69
CA VAL A 127 -8.62 1.04 -13.69
C VAL A 127 -8.48 2.36 -12.93
N ARG A 128 -9.30 3.33 -13.30
CA ARG A 128 -9.40 4.57 -12.53
C ARG A 128 -10.47 4.42 -11.45
N ALA A 129 -10.33 5.16 -10.37
CA ALA A 129 -11.26 5.10 -9.24
C ALA A 129 -12.71 5.36 -9.68
N GLU A 130 -12.92 6.36 -10.54
CA GLU A 130 -14.27 6.71 -11.02
C GLU A 130 -14.94 5.54 -11.76
N ASP A 131 -14.15 4.83 -12.56
CA ASP A 131 -14.68 3.70 -13.33
C ASP A 131 -15.00 2.51 -12.43
N LEU A 132 -14.17 2.28 -11.43
CA LEU A 132 -14.43 1.22 -10.45
C LEU A 132 -15.70 1.52 -9.65
N ALA A 133 -15.90 2.78 -9.28
CA ALA A 133 -17.11 3.22 -8.57
C ALA A 133 -18.37 3.00 -9.41
N ARG A 134 -18.28 3.22 -10.73
CA ARG A 134 -19.40 2.97 -11.65
C ARG A 134 -19.77 1.49 -11.72
N GLN A 135 -18.83 0.59 -11.40
CA GLN A 135 -19.09 -0.85 -11.33
C GLN A 135 -19.71 -1.26 -10.00
N ASN A 136 -20.07 -0.28 -9.16
CA ASN A 136 -20.67 -0.49 -7.83
C ASN A 136 -19.76 -1.28 -6.87
N ARG A 137 -18.44 -1.20 -7.08
CA ARG A 137 -17.47 -1.79 -6.14
C ARG A 137 -17.38 -0.91 -4.90
N LYS A 138 -17.44 -1.55 -3.74
CA LYS A 138 -17.36 -0.88 -2.43
C LYS A 138 -16.41 -1.64 -1.52
N PHE A 139 -15.73 -0.90 -0.64
CA PHE A 139 -14.70 -1.46 0.21
C PHE A 139 -14.85 -0.94 1.63
N ASP A 140 -14.51 -1.78 2.60
CA ASP A 140 -14.53 -1.39 4.02
C ASP A 140 -13.50 -0.29 4.29
N ILE A 141 -12.35 -0.38 3.63
CA ILE A 141 -11.25 0.58 3.77
C ILE A 141 -10.81 1.03 2.38
N VAL A 142 -10.69 2.34 2.19
CA VAL A 142 -10.10 2.88 0.98
C VAL A 142 -8.89 3.71 1.40
N THR A 143 -7.75 3.45 0.79
CA THR A 143 -6.52 4.18 1.05
C THR A 143 -6.07 4.91 -0.21
N ALA A 144 -5.39 6.04 -0.02
CA ALA A 144 -4.74 6.75 -1.12
C ALA A 144 -3.62 7.60 -0.54
N ARG A 145 -2.56 7.79 -1.32
CA ARG A 145 -1.53 8.78 -0.97
C ARG A 145 -2.05 10.17 -1.30
N ALA A 146 -1.70 11.14 -0.47
CA ALA A 146 -2.11 12.53 -0.67
C ALA A 146 -1.22 13.22 -1.72
N VAL A 147 -1.34 12.77 -2.98
CA VAL A 147 -0.61 13.34 -4.13
C VAL A 147 -1.44 14.38 -4.85
N ALA A 148 -2.68 14.58 -4.43
CA ALA A 148 -3.60 15.56 -4.96
C ALA A 148 -4.24 16.31 -3.80
N SER A 149 -4.98 17.39 -4.09
CA SER A 149 -5.69 18.11 -3.04
C SER A 149 -6.72 17.19 -2.37
N LEU A 150 -6.98 17.40 -1.09
CA LEU A 150 -7.93 16.57 -0.35
C LEU A 150 -9.33 16.55 -1.00
N PRO A 151 -9.90 17.69 -1.47
CA PRO A 151 -11.19 17.63 -2.17
C PRO A 151 -11.20 16.70 -3.37
N LYS A 152 -10.13 16.68 -4.18
CA LYS A 152 -10.02 15.78 -5.34
C LYS A 152 -9.96 14.33 -4.89
N LEU A 153 -9.14 14.02 -3.88
CA LEU A 153 -9.04 12.66 -3.34
C LEU A 153 -10.38 12.19 -2.82
N LEU A 154 -11.09 13.02 -2.08
CA LEU A 154 -12.41 12.68 -1.56
C LEU A 154 -13.40 12.39 -2.69
N GLY A 155 -13.36 13.19 -3.77
CA GLY A 155 -14.22 12.98 -4.93
C GLY A 155 -13.98 11.65 -5.62
N TRP A 156 -12.71 11.20 -5.67
CA TRP A 156 -12.37 9.93 -6.30
C TRP A 156 -12.59 8.74 -5.38
N CYS A 157 -12.32 8.88 -4.09
CA CYS A 157 -12.24 7.75 -3.15
C CYS A 157 -13.53 7.50 -2.37
N MET A 158 -14.26 8.55 -1.99
CA MET A 158 -15.49 8.36 -1.20
C MET A 158 -16.54 7.48 -1.89
N PRO A 159 -16.73 7.55 -3.23
CA PRO A 159 -17.67 6.64 -3.88
C PRO A 159 -17.32 5.17 -3.76
N LEU A 160 -16.07 4.84 -3.41
CA LEU A 160 -15.62 3.46 -3.21
C LEU A 160 -15.79 2.97 -1.78
N VAL A 161 -16.13 3.86 -0.84
CA VAL A 161 -16.23 3.53 0.57
C VAL A 161 -17.57 2.88 0.87
N GLN A 162 -17.52 1.69 1.45
CA GLN A 162 -18.71 0.96 1.91
C GLN A 162 -19.40 1.71 3.04
N LYS A 163 -20.70 1.52 3.19
CA LYS A 163 -21.42 2.06 4.35
C LYS A 163 -20.74 1.60 5.62
N ASN A 164 -20.47 2.52 6.53
CA ASN A 164 -19.70 2.30 7.76
C ASN A 164 -18.22 2.01 7.53
N GLY A 165 -17.74 2.18 6.29
CA GLY A 165 -16.33 2.07 5.98
C GLY A 165 -15.58 3.36 6.23
N VAL A 166 -14.29 3.35 5.91
CA VAL A 166 -13.42 4.51 6.13
C VAL A 166 -12.55 4.81 4.91
N PHE A 167 -12.23 6.08 4.76
CA PHE A 167 -11.20 6.53 3.84
C PHE A 167 -9.99 7.01 4.66
N LEU A 168 -8.82 6.48 4.37
CA LEU A 168 -7.58 6.83 5.05
C LEU A 168 -6.62 7.45 4.02
N ALA A 169 -6.40 8.75 4.13
CA ALA A 169 -5.44 9.44 3.28
C ALA A 169 -4.06 9.36 3.93
N MET A 170 -3.11 8.77 3.21
CA MET A 170 -1.73 8.69 3.64
C MET A 170 -1.00 9.93 3.14
N LYS A 171 -0.35 10.66 4.04
CA LYS A 171 0.39 11.85 3.64
C LYS A 171 1.58 11.45 2.77
N GLY A 172 1.72 12.09 1.61
CA GLY A 172 2.83 11.82 0.72
C GLY A 172 4.16 12.26 1.32
N ASN A 173 5.23 11.57 0.93
CA ASN A 173 6.58 11.93 1.32
C ASN A 173 7.04 13.11 0.46
N VAL A 174 7.66 14.13 1.09
CA VAL A 174 8.10 15.33 0.37
C VAL A 174 9.04 14.99 -0.79
N GLU A 175 9.95 14.04 -0.60
CA GLU A 175 10.87 13.63 -1.66
C GLU A 175 10.16 12.98 -2.85
N GLU A 176 9.05 12.29 -2.60
CA GLU A 176 8.23 11.72 -3.66
C GLU A 176 7.36 12.78 -4.33
N GLU A 177 6.88 13.76 -3.58
CA GLU A 177 6.02 14.82 -4.12
C GLU A 177 6.75 15.74 -5.11
N LEU A 178 8.07 15.79 -5.04
CA LEU A 178 8.87 16.61 -5.93
C LEU A 178 9.05 15.99 -7.32
N ASP A 179 8.58 14.77 -7.51
CA ASP A 179 8.58 14.13 -8.82
C ASP A 179 7.47 14.69 -9.69
#